data_42aed563418a17e2167f36e97c281b59
#
_entry.id   42aed563418a17e2167f36e97c281b59
#
_cell.length_a   1.000
_cell.length_b   1.000
_cell.length_c   1.000
_cell.angle_alpha   90.00
_cell.angle_beta   90.00
_cell.angle_gamma   90.00
#
_symmetry.space_group_name_H-M   'P 1'
#
loop_
_entity.id
_entity.type
_entity.pdbx_description
1 polymer ?
#
loop_
_entity_poly.entity_id
_entity_poly.type
_entity_poly.pdbx_seq_one_letter_code
_entity_poly.pdbx_strand_id
1 'polypeptide(L)'
;MGDARTSQDVAALVARRLAERQGEFAVIGLARSGIAAVRLLRAAGLSVYASDTSKAEAVRSAGAMLERDGASVELGIHNVQRIAHCSVLVVSPGIPPTAPPIRAALSAGVPVVREVEVGLRLLHALRYVAV
;
A
#
# COMPACT_ATOMS: atom_id res chain seq x y z
N MET A 1 4.60 21.17 7.58
CA MET A 1 3.42 21.69 6.94
C MET A 1 2.59 20.56 6.35
N GLY A 2 1.31 20.56 6.60
CA GLY A 2 0.43 19.52 6.07
C GLY A 2 0.35 19.57 4.55
N ASP A 3 0.01 18.44 3.98
CA ASP A 3 -0.17 18.31 2.54
C ASP A 3 -1.46 19.04 2.13
N ALA A 4 -1.34 20.03 1.27
CA ALA A 4 -2.48 20.83 0.81
C ALA A 4 -3.16 20.20 -0.43
N ARG A 5 -2.76 19.00 -0.82
CA ARG A 5 -3.34 18.35 -1.99
C ARG A 5 -4.80 18.00 -1.76
N THR A 6 -5.62 18.21 -2.77
CA THR A 6 -7.03 17.79 -2.77
C THR A 6 -7.12 16.27 -2.99
N SER A 7 -8.32 15.73 -2.77
CA SER A 7 -8.58 14.32 -3.08
C SER A 7 -8.30 14.00 -4.55
N GLN A 8 -8.61 14.93 -5.45
CA GLN A 8 -8.34 14.75 -6.88
C GLN A 8 -6.84 14.74 -7.17
N ASP A 9 -6.08 15.60 -6.48
CA ASP A 9 -4.63 15.65 -6.64
C ASP A 9 -3.98 14.34 -6.18
N VAL A 10 -4.42 13.82 -5.04
CA VAL A 10 -3.95 12.53 -4.53
C VAL A 10 -4.33 11.42 -5.50
N ALA A 11 -5.56 11.44 -5.99
CA ALA A 11 -6.05 10.45 -6.95
C ALA A 11 -5.21 10.42 -8.22
N ALA A 12 -4.91 11.58 -8.77
CA ALA A 12 -4.10 11.70 -9.98
C ALA A 12 -2.67 11.21 -9.73
N LEU A 13 -2.10 11.52 -8.58
CA LEU A 13 -0.76 11.08 -8.22
C LEU A 13 -0.70 9.55 -8.07
N VAL A 14 -1.69 8.96 -7.42
CA VAL A 14 -1.77 7.50 -7.25
C VAL A 14 -1.88 6.82 -8.61
N ALA A 15 -2.74 7.31 -9.49
CA ALA A 15 -2.89 6.77 -10.83
C ALA A 15 -1.58 6.82 -11.61
N ARG A 16 -0.87 7.94 -11.53
CA ARG A 16 0.43 8.10 -12.17
C ARG A 16 1.46 7.12 -11.63
N ARG A 17 1.53 6.98 -10.29
CA ARG A 17 2.47 6.05 -9.65
C ARG A 17 2.21 4.60 -10.05
N LEU A 18 0.94 4.22 -10.16
CA LEU A 18 0.57 2.89 -10.63
C LEU A 18 0.98 2.68 -12.09
N ALA A 19 0.78 3.70 -12.92
CA ALA A 19 1.12 3.62 -14.34
C ALA A 19 2.64 3.56 -14.56
N GLU A 20 3.40 4.32 -13.79
CA GLU A 20 4.87 4.33 -13.87
C GLU A 20 5.49 3.02 -13.44
N ARG A 21 4.81 2.29 -12.55
CA ARG A 21 5.24 0.97 -12.05
C ARG A 21 6.63 0.99 -11.43
N GLN A 22 7.04 2.13 -10.91
CA GLN A 22 8.35 2.31 -10.29
C GLN A 22 8.24 2.39 -8.78
N GLY A 23 9.30 1.91 -8.12
CA GLY A 23 9.36 1.96 -6.68
C GLY A 23 8.52 0.86 -6.04
N GLU A 24 8.48 0.91 -4.73
CA GLU A 24 7.79 -0.07 -3.92
C GLU A 24 6.47 0.51 -3.43
N PHE A 25 5.42 -0.30 -3.46
CA PHE A 25 4.12 0.06 -2.91
C PHE A 25 4.01 -0.58 -1.54
N ALA A 26 3.65 0.20 -0.53
CA ALA A 26 3.52 -0.32 0.83
C ALA A 26 2.05 -0.53 1.18
N VAL A 27 1.76 -1.65 1.86
CA VAL A 27 0.42 -1.95 2.39
C VAL A 27 0.56 -2.22 3.88
N ILE A 28 -0.13 -1.44 4.70
CA ILE A 28 -0.12 -1.65 6.15
C ILE A 28 -1.48 -2.16 6.64
N GLY A 29 -1.42 -3.23 7.44
CA GLY A 29 -2.60 -3.94 7.92
C GLY A 29 -2.92 -5.13 7.04
N LEU A 30 -2.74 -6.34 7.57
CA LEU A 30 -2.93 -7.58 6.82
C LEU A 30 -4.18 -8.34 7.27
N ALA A 31 -5.29 -7.62 7.39
CA ALA A 31 -6.61 -8.20 7.43
C ALA A 31 -7.05 -8.49 5.98
N ARG A 32 -8.29 -8.92 5.79
CA ARG A 32 -8.78 -9.33 4.46
C ARG A 32 -8.51 -8.32 3.36
N SER A 33 -8.82 -7.06 3.62
CA SER A 33 -8.69 -6.01 2.60
C SER A 33 -7.24 -5.71 2.28
N GLY A 34 -6.37 -5.73 3.29
CA GLY A 34 -4.93 -5.54 3.06
C GLY A 34 -4.33 -6.68 2.25
N ILE A 35 -4.71 -7.91 2.56
CA ILE A 35 -4.29 -9.09 1.80
C ILE A 35 -4.71 -8.96 0.34
N ALA A 36 -5.96 -8.59 0.11
CA ALA A 36 -6.49 -8.40 -1.24
C ALA A 36 -5.72 -7.32 -2.00
N ALA A 37 -5.38 -6.21 -1.32
CA ALA A 37 -4.61 -5.14 -1.93
C ALA A 37 -3.22 -5.61 -2.36
N VAL A 38 -2.52 -6.35 -1.50
CA VAL A 38 -1.20 -6.90 -1.83
C VAL A 38 -1.29 -7.82 -3.04
N ARG A 39 -2.26 -8.71 -3.05
CA ARG A 39 -2.42 -9.66 -4.15
C ARG A 39 -2.73 -8.96 -5.46
N LEU A 40 -3.55 -7.92 -5.41
CA LEU A 40 -3.88 -7.14 -6.59
C LEU A 40 -2.65 -6.43 -7.16
N LEU A 41 -1.88 -5.78 -6.30
CA LEU A 41 -0.67 -5.09 -6.70
C LEU A 41 0.38 -6.06 -7.25
N ARG A 42 0.54 -7.21 -6.60
CA ARG A 42 1.47 -8.24 -7.07
C ARG A 42 1.03 -8.84 -8.41
N ALA A 43 -0.27 -9.06 -8.57
CA ALA A 43 -0.79 -9.56 -9.86
C ALA A 43 -0.51 -8.57 -10.99
N ALA A 44 -0.45 -7.29 -10.68
CA ALA A 44 -0.08 -6.25 -11.65
C ALA A 44 1.43 -6.15 -11.86
N GLY A 45 2.23 -6.95 -11.16
CA GLY A 45 3.69 -6.96 -11.31
C GLY A 45 4.40 -5.85 -10.53
N LEU A 46 3.72 -5.25 -9.55
CA LEU A 46 4.31 -4.17 -8.76
C LEU A 46 5.06 -4.73 -7.56
N SER A 47 6.13 -4.06 -7.16
CA SER A 47 6.88 -4.40 -5.96
C SER A 47 6.11 -3.95 -4.73
N VAL A 48 5.92 -4.85 -3.75
CA VAL A 48 5.09 -4.58 -2.58
C VAL A 48 5.84 -4.90 -1.29
N TYR A 49 5.79 -3.96 -0.35
CA TYR A 49 6.15 -4.15 1.05
C TYR A 49 4.86 -4.18 1.86
N ALA A 50 4.64 -5.24 2.61
CA ALA A 50 3.43 -5.40 3.43
C ALA A 50 3.82 -5.58 4.89
N SER A 51 3.13 -4.89 5.80
CA SER A 51 3.44 -5.01 7.22
C SER A 51 2.19 -4.97 8.09
N ASP A 52 2.32 -5.55 9.28
CA ASP A 52 1.28 -5.56 10.30
C ASP A 52 1.96 -5.63 11.66
N THR A 53 1.44 -4.92 12.64
CA THR A 53 1.99 -4.97 14.00
C THR A 53 1.67 -6.27 14.71
N SER A 54 0.64 -6.99 14.26
CA SER A 54 0.24 -8.26 14.84
C SER A 54 1.19 -9.39 14.44
N LYS A 55 1.42 -10.32 15.38
CA LYS A 55 2.13 -11.58 15.13
C LYS A 55 1.20 -12.76 15.34
N ALA A 56 -0.10 -12.53 15.35
CA ALA A 56 -1.09 -13.59 15.51
C ALA A 56 -0.95 -14.62 14.38
N GLU A 57 -1.37 -15.85 14.67
CA GLU A 57 -1.21 -16.96 13.72
C GLU A 57 -1.86 -16.68 12.37
N ALA A 58 -3.06 -16.10 12.37
CA ALA A 58 -3.75 -15.77 11.12
C ALA A 58 -2.95 -14.76 10.27
N VAL A 59 -2.33 -13.77 10.92
CA VAL A 59 -1.52 -12.78 10.23
C VAL A 59 -0.22 -13.40 9.71
N ARG A 60 0.40 -14.28 10.50
CA ARG A 60 1.60 -14.99 10.07
C ARG A 60 1.33 -15.88 8.87
N SER A 61 0.19 -16.59 8.87
CA SER A 61 -0.21 -17.42 7.73
C SER A 61 -0.42 -16.59 6.48
N ALA A 62 -1.11 -15.46 6.63
CA ALA A 62 -1.32 -14.53 5.53
C ALA A 62 0.01 -13.98 5.00
N GLY A 63 0.90 -13.58 5.89
CA GLY A 63 2.21 -13.09 5.53
C GLY A 63 3.02 -14.08 4.73
N ALA A 64 3.03 -15.35 5.17
CA ALA A 64 3.74 -16.40 4.45
C ALA A 64 3.19 -16.61 3.04
N MET A 65 1.88 -16.53 2.89
CA MET A 65 1.24 -16.65 1.58
C MET A 65 1.65 -15.48 0.67
N LEU A 66 1.66 -14.28 1.20
CA LEU A 66 2.03 -13.09 0.44
C LEU A 66 3.51 -13.09 0.05
N GLU A 67 4.38 -13.62 0.91
CA GLU A 67 5.79 -13.80 0.57
C GLU A 67 5.97 -14.76 -0.59
N ARG A 68 5.19 -15.83 -0.64
CA ARG A 68 5.20 -16.75 -1.77
C ARG A 68 4.76 -16.07 -3.06
N ASP A 69 3.89 -15.09 -2.95
CA ASP A 69 3.47 -14.28 -4.11
C ASP A 69 4.52 -13.22 -4.49
N GLY A 70 5.61 -13.12 -3.74
CA GLY A 70 6.70 -12.21 -4.05
C GLY A 70 6.68 -10.89 -3.30
N ALA A 71 5.78 -10.70 -2.35
CA ALA A 71 5.78 -9.51 -1.51
C ALA A 71 6.86 -9.61 -0.43
N SER A 72 7.38 -8.46 -0.01
CA SER A 72 8.24 -8.38 1.16
C SER A 72 7.35 -8.13 2.38
N VAL A 73 7.37 -9.03 3.35
CA VAL A 73 6.45 -8.96 4.50
C VAL A 73 7.23 -8.80 5.80
N GLU A 74 6.74 -7.90 6.65
CA GLU A 74 7.31 -7.70 7.98
C GLU A 74 6.19 -7.67 9.00
N LEU A 75 6.30 -8.47 10.05
CA LEU A 75 5.27 -8.58 11.09
C LEU A 75 5.83 -8.12 12.43
N GLY A 76 4.95 -7.56 13.24
CA GLY A 76 5.30 -7.03 14.56
C GLY A 76 5.74 -5.57 14.55
N ILE A 77 6.03 -5.03 13.40
CA ILE A 77 6.49 -3.65 13.26
C ILE A 77 6.20 -3.16 11.83
N HIS A 78 6.06 -1.87 11.71
CA HIS A 78 6.07 -1.19 10.40
C HIS A 78 7.42 -0.51 10.23
N ASN A 79 8.09 -0.76 9.12
CA ASN A 79 9.34 -0.06 8.80
C ASN A 79 9.02 1.34 8.30
N VAL A 80 9.06 2.31 9.20
CA VAL A 80 8.65 3.68 8.93
C VAL A 80 9.51 4.33 7.84
N GLN A 81 10.81 4.08 7.85
CA GLN A 81 11.71 4.63 6.84
C GLN A 81 11.42 4.07 5.45
N ARG A 82 11.17 2.78 5.37
CA ARG A 82 10.82 2.13 4.10
C ARG A 82 9.51 2.69 3.55
N ILE A 83 8.54 2.90 4.43
CA ILE A 83 7.25 3.49 4.07
C ILE A 83 7.41 4.94 3.60
N ALA A 84 8.28 5.70 4.23
CA ALA A 84 8.55 7.08 3.83
C ALA A 84 9.17 7.20 2.44
N HIS A 85 9.73 6.13 1.92
CA HIS A 85 10.34 6.09 0.58
C HIS A 85 9.51 5.32 -0.44
N CYS A 86 8.34 4.82 -0.05
CA CYS A 86 7.52 4.06 -0.99
C CYS A 86 6.82 4.98 -1.99
N SER A 87 6.30 4.37 -3.04
CA SER A 87 5.60 5.09 -4.10
C SER A 87 4.20 5.50 -3.69
N VAL A 88 3.48 4.59 -3.02
CA VAL A 88 2.12 4.81 -2.50
C VAL A 88 1.98 3.98 -1.22
N LEU A 89 1.35 4.54 -0.21
CA LEU A 89 1.00 3.81 1.01
C LEU A 89 -0.48 3.47 0.99
N VAL A 90 -0.78 2.18 1.07
CA VAL A 90 -2.14 1.65 1.16
C VAL A 90 -2.42 1.28 2.61
N VAL A 91 -3.53 1.75 3.14
CA VAL A 91 -3.86 1.63 4.56
C VAL A 91 -5.18 0.85 4.73
N SER A 92 -5.18 -0.13 5.63
CA SER A 92 -6.42 -0.79 6.05
C SER A 92 -7.28 0.17 6.88
N PRO A 93 -8.62 0.04 6.78
CA PRO A 93 -9.52 0.99 7.46
C PRO A 93 -9.39 1.02 8.98
N GLY A 94 -8.89 -0.06 9.59
CA GLY A 94 -8.74 -0.12 11.05
C GLY A 94 -7.54 0.63 11.61
N ILE A 95 -6.68 1.16 10.75
CA ILE A 95 -5.47 1.87 11.19
C ILE A 95 -5.81 3.35 11.38
N PRO A 96 -5.54 3.92 12.57
CA PRO A 96 -5.88 5.33 12.81
C PRO A 96 -5.01 6.27 11.95
N PRO A 97 -5.56 7.41 11.52
CA PRO A 97 -4.83 8.38 10.70
C PRO A 97 -3.57 8.94 11.35
N THR A 98 -3.50 8.85 12.69
CA THR A 98 -2.35 9.34 13.46
C THR A 98 -1.25 8.32 13.61
N ALA A 99 -1.39 7.12 13.05
CA ALA A 99 -0.39 6.07 13.18
C ALA A 99 0.95 6.55 12.60
N PRO A 100 2.08 6.19 13.25
CA PRO A 100 3.40 6.66 12.82
C PRO A 100 3.72 6.41 11.35
N PRO A 101 3.42 5.25 10.75
CA PRO A 101 3.72 5.06 9.33
C PRO A 101 2.94 6.00 8.42
N ILE A 102 1.69 6.32 8.78
CA ILE A 102 0.90 7.27 7.98
C ILE A 102 1.50 8.67 8.08
N ARG A 103 1.87 9.09 9.29
CA ARG A 103 2.49 10.39 9.51
C ARG A 103 3.80 10.52 8.74
N ALA A 104 4.61 9.46 8.75
CA ALA A 104 5.87 9.44 8.02
C ALA A 104 5.66 9.56 6.51
N ALA A 105 4.67 8.84 5.98
CA ALA A 105 4.34 8.91 4.57
C ALA A 105 3.89 10.33 4.18
N LEU A 106 2.98 10.91 4.96
CA LEU A 106 2.49 12.26 4.68
C LEU A 106 3.61 13.29 4.73
N SER A 107 4.50 13.20 5.73
CA SER A 107 5.64 14.11 5.85
C SER A 107 6.60 14.00 4.67
N ALA A 108 6.72 12.82 4.09
CA ALA A 108 7.60 12.57 2.95
C ALA A 108 6.92 12.86 1.60
N GLY A 109 5.66 13.27 1.60
CA GLY A 109 4.92 13.52 0.37
C GLY A 109 4.41 12.27 -0.33
N VAL A 110 4.41 11.13 0.36
CA VAL A 110 3.89 9.87 -0.19
C VAL A 110 2.36 9.92 -0.16
N PRO A 111 1.69 9.64 -1.28
CA PRO A 111 0.24 9.56 -1.29
C PRO A 111 -0.24 8.38 -0.45
N VAL A 112 -1.27 8.63 0.37
CA VAL A 112 -1.86 7.63 1.26
C VAL A 112 -3.28 7.36 0.80
N VAL A 113 -3.59 6.08 0.56
CA VAL A 113 -4.91 5.68 0.07
C VAL A 113 -5.42 4.47 0.81
N ARG A 114 -6.72 4.26 0.76
CA ARG A 114 -7.35 3.05 1.29
C ARG A 114 -7.33 1.95 0.24
N GLU A 115 -7.34 0.70 0.68
CA GLU A 115 -7.26 -0.46 -0.21
C GLU A 115 -8.39 -0.51 -1.25
N VAL A 116 -9.58 -0.03 -0.91
CA VAL A 116 -10.71 0.02 -1.86
C VAL A 116 -10.38 0.96 -3.02
N GLU A 117 -9.82 2.12 -2.69
CA GLU A 117 -9.43 3.12 -3.70
C GLU A 117 -8.35 2.57 -4.62
N VAL A 118 -7.39 1.84 -4.05
CA VAL A 118 -6.32 1.20 -4.84
C VAL A 118 -6.91 0.20 -5.80
N GLY A 119 -7.84 -0.63 -5.33
CA GLY A 119 -8.48 -1.62 -6.18
C GLY A 119 -9.17 -1.01 -7.39
N LEU A 120 -9.96 0.04 -7.16
CA LEU A 120 -10.67 0.72 -8.24
C LEU A 120 -9.71 1.38 -9.22
N ARG A 121 -8.67 2.04 -8.74
CA ARG A 121 -7.70 2.73 -9.59
C ARG A 121 -6.84 1.76 -10.37
N LEU A 122 -6.45 0.66 -9.73
CA LEU A 122 -5.67 -0.38 -10.39
C LEU A 122 -6.45 -1.02 -11.52
N LEU A 123 -7.72 -1.33 -11.30
CA LEU A 123 -8.58 -1.86 -12.35
C LEU A 123 -8.69 -0.89 -13.53
N HIS A 124 -8.83 0.39 -13.23
CA HIS A 124 -8.90 1.42 -14.26
C HIS A 124 -7.57 1.50 -15.04
N ALA A 125 -6.45 1.52 -14.34
CA ALA A 125 -5.12 1.58 -14.96
C ALA A 125 -4.86 0.36 -15.84
N LEU A 126 -5.24 -0.84 -15.39
CA LEU A 126 -5.03 -2.07 -16.14
C LEU A 126 -5.86 -2.09 -17.43
N ARG A 127 -7.02 -1.47 -17.44
CA ARG A 127 -7.83 -1.37 -18.65
C ARG A 127 -7.12 -0.64 -19.78
N TYR A 128 -6.31 0.36 -19.42
CA TYR A 128 -5.60 1.15 -20.42
C TYR A 128 -4.24 0.55 -20.78
N VAL A 129 -3.66 -0.28 -19.91
CA VAL A 129 -2.34 -0.85 -20.13
C VAL A 129 -2.42 -2.22 -20.80
N ALA A 130 -3.53 -2.92 -20.68
CA ALA A 130 -3.71 -4.29 -21.18
C ALA A 130 -4.11 -4.35 -22.66
N VAL A 131 -3.84 -3.33 -23.39
CA VAL A 131 -4.16 -3.30 -24.83
C VAL A 131 -3.09 -4.01 -25.64
#